data_c217f0f3de43d6d687b5847483c24f01
#
_entry.id   c217f0f3de43d6d687b5847483c24f01
#
_cell.length_a   1.000
_cell.length_b   1.000
_cell.length_c   1.000
_cell.angle_alpha   90.00
_cell.angle_beta   90.00
_cell.angle_gamma   90.00
#
_symmetry.space_group_name_H-M   'P 1'
#
loop_
_entity.id
_entity.type
_entity.pdbx_description
1 polymer ?
#
loop_
_entity_poly.entity_id
_entity_poly.type
_entity_poly.pdbx_seq_one_letter_code
_entity_poly.pdbx_strand_id
1 'polypeptide(L)'
;MFRFRSSIMAAALFCGVSVPVNAANGPSVAVSILPLHSLVASVMAGVGEPTLIIPRQASPHRYSLRPSQVRAISEADIVFWTEPTFLPYLSKAAQNSKAKLVSLGTQSGVIPLKAREGGVWEGHDHGESHGDHGDHGKHNDKHGDKHVEIANHMDQHTWLDPLNARAMTEGIVRALVSVDPANASRYKTNGADLRKSLTALVKRIDGEVSVVRGKSFIVFHDAYQYFEKRFKIPASGSVLAHSGQAPSAKRLYQIRKKILNKNSVCVFREPQFDAKLAESLVNGTGARIGTVDPIGISLKPGPGAYALLIQNLASSLVDCLKSR
;
A
#
# COMPACT_ATOMS: atom_id res chain seq x y z
N MET A 1 -7.53 -35.49 -81.67
CA MET A 1 -6.64 -34.32 -81.52
C MET A 1 -7.08 -33.58 -80.21
N PHE A 2 -6.49 -33.90 -79.05
CA PHE A 2 -6.80 -33.24 -77.81
C PHE A 2 -5.61 -32.35 -77.41
N ARG A 3 -5.85 -31.05 -77.26
CA ARG A 3 -4.87 -30.05 -76.84
C ARG A 3 -4.99 -29.87 -75.29
N PHE A 4 -3.98 -30.30 -74.58
CA PHE A 4 -3.82 -29.99 -73.14
C PHE A 4 -3.32 -28.54 -73.01
N ARG A 5 -4.06 -27.70 -72.28
CA ARG A 5 -3.60 -26.38 -71.82
C ARG A 5 -3.05 -26.51 -70.42
N SER A 6 -1.75 -26.36 -70.29
CA SER A 6 -1.06 -26.30 -68.99
C SER A 6 -1.24 -24.89 -68.44
N SER A 7 -1.94 -24.75 -67.29
CA SER A 7 -2.00 -23.52 -66.50
C SER A 7 -0.84 -23.51 -65.51
N ILE A 8 0.05 -22.54 -65.69
CA ILE A 8 1.17 -22.29 -64.76
C ILE A 8 0.61 -21.41 -63.61
N MET A 9 0.54 -21.98 -62.43
CA MET A 9 0.12 -21.26 -61.20
C MET A 9 1.39 -20.65 -60.58
N ALA A 10 1.52 -19.30 -60.65
CA ALA A 10 2.60 -18.56 -60.04
C ALA A 10 2.32 -18.43 -58.51
N ALA A 11 3.11 -19.10 -57.71
CA ALA A 11 3.10 -18.93 -56.26
C ALA A 11 3.90 -17.69 -55.86
N ALA A 12 3.20 -16.64 -55.40
CA ALA A 12 3.82 -15.45 -54.85
C ALA A 12 4.32 -15.78 -53.41
N LEU A 13 5.61 -15.85 -53.26
CA LEU A 13 6.28 -15.96 -51.93
C LEU A 13 6.19 -14.61 -51.20
N PHE A 14 5.30 -14.46 -50.24
CA PHE A 14 5.30 -13.33 -49.32
C PHE A 14 6.44 -13.53 -48.30
N CYS A 15 7.60 -12.91 -48.53
CA CYS A 15 8.63 -12.76 -47.53
C CYS A 15 8.15 -11.76 -46.48
N GLY A 16 7.59 -12.25 -45.39
CA GLY A 16 7.30 -11.44 -44.18
C GLY A 16 8.60 -10.92 -43.57
N VAL A 17 8.91 -9.65 -43.77
CA VAL A 17 10.00 -8.97 -43.09
C VAL A 17 9.57 -8.83 -41.64
N SER A 18 10.05 -9.76 -40.75
CA SER A 18 9.97 -9.59 -39.33
C SER A 18 10.93 -8.45 -38.94
N VAL A 19 10.39 -7.27 -38.74
CA VAL A 19 11.12 -6.18 -38.13
C VAL A 19 11.35 -6.59 -36.65
N PRO A 20 12.61 -6.72 -36.18
CA PRO A 20 12.85 -6.96 -34.76
C PRO A 20 12.25 -5.75 -34.02
N VAL A 21 11.23 -5.98 -33.22
CA VAL A 21 10.78 -5.02 -32.21
C VAL A 21 11.95 -4.92 -31.22
N ASN A 22 12.79 -3.93 -31.43
CA ASN A 22 13.79 -3.54 -30.47
C ASN A 22 12.99 -3.12 -29.23
N ALA A 23 12.94 -4.00 -28.23
CA ALA A 23 12.42 -3.63 -26.92
C ALA A 23 13.37 -2.54 -26.42
N ALA A 24 13.02 -1.28 -26.64
CA ALA A 24 13.69 -0.15 -26.01
C ALA A 24 13.67 -0.47 -24.52
N ASN A 25 14.85 -0.60 -23.90
CA ASN A 25 14.95 -0.81 -22.47
C ASN A 25 14.17 0.32 -21.80
N GLY A 26 13.04 -0.02 -21.16
CA GLY A 26 12.24 0.95 -20.43
C GLY A 26 13.07 1.59 -19.31
N PRO A 27 12.57 2.65 -18.67
CA PRO A 27 13.28 3.34 -17.62
C PRO A 27 13.54 2.41 -16.44
N SER A 28 14.66 2.62 -15.74
CA SER A 28 14.95 1.98 -14.45
C SER A 28 14.03 2.56 -13.38
N VAL A 29 13.13 1.74 -12.85
CA VAL A 29 12.09 2.16 -11.90
C VAL A 29 12.24 1.43 -10.59
N ALA A 30 12.34 2.18 -9.47
CA ALA A 30 12.32 1.64 -8.13
C ALA A 30 11.00 1.98 -7.43
N VAL A 31 10.47 1.04 -6.65
CA VAL A 31 9.20 1.22 -5.93
C VAL A 31 9.30 0.74 -4.50
N SER A 32 8.81 1.53 -3.56
CA SER A 32 9.02 1.30 -2.13
C SER A 32 8.40 0.00 -1.61
N ILE A 33 7.10 -0.21 -1.77
CA ILE A 33 6.32 -1.32 -1.20
C ILE A 33 5.52 -2.07 -2.25
N LEU A 34 5.18 -3.33 -1.96
CA LEU A 34 4.50 -4.23 -2.89
C LEU A 34 3.18 -3.68 -3.46
N PRO A 35 2.27 -3.06 -2.71
CA PRO A 35 1.03 -2.53 -3.27
C PRO A 35 1.28 -1.50 -4.38
N LEU A 36 2.19 -0.57 -4.15
CA LEU A 36 2.58 0.44 -5.15
C LEU A 36 3.35 -0.19 -6.31
N HIS A 37 4.23 -1.14 -6.02
CA HIS A 37 4.95 -1.90 -7.06
C HIS A 37 3.97 -2.56 -8.04
N SER A 38 2.89 -3.15 -7.54
CA SER A 38 1.90 -3.79 -8.40
C SER A 38 1.18 -2.79 -9.33
N LEU A 39 0.86 -1.60 -8.83
CA LEU A 39 0.26 -0.54 -9.67
C LEU A 39 1.25 -0.09 -10.75
N VAL A 40 2.51 0.15 -10.39
CA VAL A 40 3.57 0.56 -11.33
C VAL A 40 3.83 -0.55 -12.35
N ALA A 41 3.97 -1.81 -11.92
CA ALA A 41 4.18 -2.95 -12.80
C ALA A 41 3.02 -3.14 -13.79
N SER A 42 1.78 -2.85 -13.37
CA SER A 42 0.62 -2.89 -14.27
C SER A 42 0.70 -1.83 -15.35
N VAL A 43 1.14 -0.61 -15.02
CA VAL A 43 1.30 0.47 -16.01
C VAL A 43 2.49 0.20 -16.93
N MET A 44 3.57 -0.39 -16.42
CA MET A 44 4.79 -0.72 -17.18
C MET A 44 4.67 -2.01 -18.00
N ALA A 45 3.56 -2.72 -17.95
CA ALA A 45 3.41 -4.00 -18.64
C ALA A 45 3.77 -3.94 -20.13
N GLY A 46 4.70 -4.80 -20.55
CA GLY A 46 5.21 -4.85 -21.93
C GLY A 46 6.26 -3.78 -22.27
N VAL A 47 6.77 -3.03 -21.26
CA VAL A 47 7.88 -2.07 -21.40
C VAL A 47 9.05 -2.46 -20.50
N GLY A 48 8.78 -2.83 -19.25
CA GLY A 48 9.80 -3.19 -18.29
C GLY A 48 9.19 -3.62 -16.96
N GLU A 49 10.04 -3.97 -16.00
CA GLU A 49 9.64 -4.39 -14.68
C GLU A 49 10.25 -3.46 -13.62
N PRO A 50 9.45 -2.91 -12.68
CA PRO A 50 9.98 -2.10 -11.60
C PRO A 50 10.68 -2.96 -10.54
N THR A 51 11.67 -2.40 -9.86
CA THR A 51 12.38 -3.01 -8.74
C THR A 51 11.65 -2.73 -7.43
N LEU A 52 11.25 -3.77 -6.69
CA LEU A 52 10.70 -3.63 -5.35
C LEU A 52 11.83 -3.40 -4.33
N ILE A 53 11.78 -2.28 -3.60
CA ILE A 53 12.83 -1.90 -2.64
C ILE A 53 12.67 -2.61 -1.31
N ILE A 54 11.50 -2.53 -0.67
CA ILE A 54 11.27 -3.17 0.63
C ILE A 54 10.79 -4.60 0.40
N PRO A 55 11.52 -5.61 0.90
CA PRO A 55 11.09 -7.01 0.78
C PRO A 55 9.71 -7.23 1.40
N ARG A 56 8.90 -8.07 0.79
CA ARG A 56 7.53 -8.37 1.23
C ARG A 56 7.42 -8.75 2.71
N GLN A 57 8.42 -9.48 3.22
CA GLN A 57 8.45 -10.00 4.59
C GLN A 57 8.83 -8.95 5.62
N ALA A 58 9.23 -7.75 5.20
CA ALA A 58 9.64 -6.68 6.10
C ALA A 58 8.50 -5.70 6.35
N SER A 59 8.37 -5.25 7.59
CA SER A 59 7.48 -4.13 7.90
C SER A 59 8.09 -2.82 7.39
N PRO A 60 7.37 -2.04 6.58
CA PRO A 60 7.88 -0.77 6.09
C PRO A 60 8.10 0.27 7.21
N HIS A 61 7.44 0.14 8.35
CA HIS A 61 7.60 1.06 9.48
C HIS A 61 8.92 0.89 10.22
N ARG A 62 9.57 -0.29 10.09
CA ARG A 62 10.81 -0.64 10.79
C ARG A 62 11.76 -1.36 9.85
N TYR A 63 12.25 -0.65 8.86
CA TYR A 63 13.16 -1.24 7.89
C TYR A 63 14.43 -0.41 7.74
N SER A 64 15.56 -1.09 7.61
CA SER A 64 16.83 -0.48 7.26
C SER A 64 17.25 -0.95 5.87
N LEU A 65 17.53 -0.01 4.97
CA LEU A 65 17.94 -0.32 3.60
C LEU A 65 19.31 -1.04 3.57
N ARG A 66 19.39 -2.09 2.77
CA ARG A 66 20.65 -2.76 2.44
C ARG A 66 21.41 -1.96 1.36
N PRO A 67 22.74 -2.10 1.27
CA PRO A 67 23.53 -1.39 0.25
C PRO A 67 23.03 -1.59 -1.18
N SER A 68 22.56 -2.81 -1.53
CA SER A 68 21.98 -3.10 -2.85
C SER A 68 20.69 -2.32 -3.14
N GLN A 69 19.88 -2.06 -2.12
CA GLN A 69 18.64 -1.27 -2.26
C GLN A 69 18.94 0.23 -2.39
N VAL A 70 19.93 0.72 -1.64
CA VAL A 70 20.42 2.10 -1.80
C VAL A 70 20.96 2.30 -3.23
N ARG A 71 21.72 1.33 -3.75
CA ARG A 71 22.19 1.36 -5.14
C ARG A 71 21.02 1.39 -6.13
N ALA A 72 20.02 0.51 -5.98
CA ALA A 72 18.85 0.47 -6.85
C ALA A 72 18.08 1.80 -6.85
N ILE A 73 18.03 2.50 -5.71
CA ILE A 73 17.42 3.84 -5.61
C ILE A 73 18.30 4.87 -6.35
N SER A 74 19.62 4.81 -6.20
CA SER A 74 20.54 5.80 -6.79
C SER A 74 20.68 5.66 -8.31
N GLU A 75 20.50 4.45 -8.84
CA GLU A 75 20.60 4.13 -10.27
C GLU A 75 19.25 4.21 -11.01
N ALA A 76 18.15 4.46 -10.29
CA ALA A 76 16.84 4.58 -10.89
C ALA A 76 16.64 5.92 -11.61
N ASP A 77 15.92 5.90 -12.73
CA ASP A 77 15.45 7.12 -13.39
C ASP A 77 14.29 7.73 -12.61
N ILE A 78 13.50 6.88 -11.94
CA ILE A 78 12.34 7.28 -11.16
C ILE A 78 12.13 6.37 -9.95
N VAL A 79 11.77 6.96 -8.81
CA VAL A 79 11.42 6.26 -7.57
C VAL A 79 9.99 6.59 -7.19
N PHE A 80 9.13 5.57 -7.09
CA PHE A 80 7.77 5.69 -6.57
C PHE A 80 7.72 5.24 -5.10
N TRP A 81 7.16 6.06 -4.27
CA TRP A 81 6.98 5.77 -2.84
C TRP A 81 5.61 6.25 -2.34
N THR A 82 5.26 5.93 -1.09
CA THR A 82 4.05 6.47 -0.45
C THR A 82 4.18 7.97 -0.25
N GLU A 83 5.01 8.36 0.70
CA GLU A 83 5.37 9.74 1.02
C GLU A 83 6.61 9.78 1.93
N PRO A 84 7.31 10.93 2.01
CA PRO A 84 8.57 11.06 2.75
C PRO A 84 8.45 10.73 4.24
N THR A 85 7.35 11.09 4.87
CA THR A 85 7.10 10.90 6.30
C THR A 85 6.87 9.45 6.69
N PHE A 86 6.33 8.64 5.76
CA PHE A 86 6.13 7.20 5.97
C PHE A 86 7.44 6.41 5.89
N LEU A 87 8.37 6.81 5.02
CA LEU A 87 9.61 6.11 4.74
C LEU A 87 10.83 7.05 4.85
N PRO A 88 11.12 7.61 6.05
CA PRO A 88 12.18 8.61 6.21
C PRO A 88 13.57 8.09 5.84
N TYR A 89 13.84 6.80 6.03
CA TYR A 89 15.08 6.16 5.61
C TYR A 89 15.25 6.10 4.08
N LEU A 90 14.15 5.96 3.34
CA LEU A 90 14.15 6.00 1.87
C LEU A 90 14.35 7.43 1.38
N SER A 91 13.71 8.41 2.05
CA SER A 91 13.94 9.83 1.78
C SER A 91 15.41 10.19 1.85
N LYS A 92 16.10 9.76 2.92
CA LYS A 92 17.53 9.99 3.10
C LYS A 92 18.38 9.33 2.00
N ALA A 93 18.06 8.10 1.60
CA ALA A 93 18.76 7.41 0.52
C ALA A 93 18.57 8.09 -0.84
N ALA A 94 17.39 8.64 -1.08
CA ALA A 94 17.04 9.28 -2.34
C ALA A 94 17.56 10.71 -2.50
N GLN A 95 17.92 11.40 -1.41
CA GLN A 95 18.44 12.78 -1.43
C GLN A 95 19.69 12.95 -2.31
N ASN A 96 20.52 11.90 -2.41
CA ASN A 96 21.75 11.91 -3.21
C ASN A 96 21.60 11.23 -4.58
N SER A 97 20.38 10.86 -4.97
CA SER A 97 20.10 10.24 -6.26
C SER A 97 19.70 11.29 -7.30
N LYS A 98 19.91 10.97 -8.58
CA LYS A 98 19.37 11.77 -9.70
C LYS A 98 17.94 11.35 -10.06
N ALA A 99 17.38 10.37 -9.37
CA ALA A 99 16.07 9.83 -9.64
C ALA A 99 14.97 10.88 -9.46
N LYS A 100 13.98 10.86 -10.33
CA LYS A 100 12.75 11.60 -10.12
C LYS A 100 11.95 10.95 -8.99
N LEU A 101 11.80 11.65 -7.87
CA LEU A 101 11.02 11.15 -6.73
C LEU A 101 9.53 11.47 -6.92
N VAL A 102 8.68 10.45 -6.82
CA VAL A 102 7.23 10.58 -6.99
C VAL A 102 6.50 10.02 -5.79
N SER A 103 5.96 10.91 -4.97
CA SER A 103 5.06 10.54 -3.87
C SER A 103 3.69 10.19 -4.44
N LEU A 104 3.25 8.95 -4.23
CA LEU A 104 1.95 8.47 -4.70
C LEU A 104 0.83 8.80 -3.70
N GLY A 105 1.13 8.89 -2.41
CA GLY A 105 0.16 9.26 -1.37
C GLY A 105 -0.35 10.69 -1.47
N THR A 106 0.40 11.57 -2.16
CA THR A 106 0.07 12.99 -2.32
C THR A 106 -0.37 13.36 -3.75
N GLN A 107 -0.62 12.37 -4.61
CA GLN A 107 -1.09 12.66 -5.98
C GLN A 107 -2.48 13.30 -5.98
N SER A 108 -2.71 14.18 -6.97
CA SER A 108 -4.03 14.79 -7.18
C SER A 108 -5.11 13.70 -7.29
N GLY A 109 -6.20 13.86 -6.55
CA GLY A 109 -7.29 12.89 -6.47
C GLY A 109 -7.13 11.81 -5.40
N VAL A 110 -5.99 11.71 -4.72
CA VAL A 110 -5.85 10.95 -3.48
C VAL A 110 -6.54 11.72 -2.35
N ILE A 111 -7.43 11.07 -1.63
CA ILE A 111 -8.15 11.66 -0.50
C ILE A 111 -7.41 11.28 0.78
N PRO A 112 -6.72 12.22 1.44
CA PRO A 112 -6.03 11.94 2.69
C PRO A 112 -7.01 11.84 3.87
N LEU A 113 -6.68 11.01 4.86
CA LEU A 113 -7.41 10.92 6.13
C LEU A 113 -6.46 11.30 7.27
N LYS A 114 -7.00 11.95 8.29
CA LYS A 114 -6.27 12.19 9.55
C LYS A 114 -6.07 10.86 10.26
N ALA A 115 -4.91 10.66 10.87
CA ALA A 115 -4.69 9.55 11.78
C ALA A 115 -5.72 9.60 12.92
N ARG A 116 -6.16 8.43 13.39
CA ARG A 116 -7.09 8.34 14.50
C ARG A 116 -6.33 8.48 15.82
N GLU A 117 -6.82 9.32 16.70
CA GLU A 117 -6.19 9.64 17.97
C GLU A 117 -7.12 9.34 19.16
N GLY A 118 -6.50 9.01 20.30
CA GLY A 118 -7.17 8.86 21.59
C GLY A 118 -7.90 7.55 21.83
N GLY A 119 -8.04 7.18 23.10
CA GLY A 119 -8.79 6.01 23.57
C GLY A 119 -8.19 4.68 23.12
N VAL A 120 -8.86 4.01 22.17
CA VAL A 120 -8.46 2.69 21.62
C VAL A 120 -7.77 2.80 20.25
N TRP A 121 -7.51 4.01 19.79
CA TRP A 121 -6.71 4.32 18.62
C TRP A 121 -5.30 4.77 19.04
N GLU A 122 -4.44 5.03 18.09
CA GLU A 122 -3.11 5.57 18.37
C GLU A 122 -3.26 6.93 19.08
N GLY A 123 -2.69 7.06 20.28
CA GLY A 123 -2.59 8.31 21.00
C GLY A 123 -1.15 8.80 20.92
N HIS A 124 -0.94 10.04 20.54
CA HIS A 124 0.33 10.71 20.83
C HIS A 124 0.44 10.80 22.35
N ASP A 125 1.37 10.04 22.92
CA ASP A 125 1.78 10.23 24.30
C ASP A 125 2.59 11.53 24.36
N HIS A 126 1.88 12.65 24.48
CA HIS A 126 2.48 13.85 25.02
C HIS A 126 2.79 13.49 26.47
N GLY A 127 4.04 13.09 26.70
CA GLY A 127 4.54 12.87 28.05
C GLY A 127 4.24 14.10 28.88
N GLU A 128 3.13 14.07 29.63
CA GLU A 128 2.96 14.93 30.79
C GLU A 128 4.00 14.49 31.81
N SER A 129 5.20 15.05 31.64
CA SER A 129 6.17 15.14 32.71
C SER A 129 5.63 16.10 33.75
N HIS A 130 4.87 15.59 34.71
CA HIS A 130 4.72 16.26 35.98
C HIS A 130 6.07 16.17 36.71
N GLY A 131 6.96 17.10 36.37
CA GLY A 131 8.15 17.43 37.11
C GLY A 131 7.97 18.79 37.73
N ASP A 132 7.52 18.79 38.99
CA ASP A 132 7.61 19.95 39.88
C ASP A 132 9.09 20.28 40.12
N HIS A 133 9.38 21.61 40.27
CA HIS A 133 10.61 22.27 40.71
C HIS A 133 11.55 22.90 39.68
N GLY A 134 11.62 24.25 39.78
CA GLY A 134 12.86 25.01 39.72
C GLY A 134 13.05 25.91 38.50
N ASP A 135 12.66 27.15 38.75
CA ASP A 135 13.15 28.41 38.19
C ASP A 135 14.58 28.36 37.63
N HIS A 136 14.81 28.81 36.40
CA HIS A 136 15.85 29.68 35.87
C HIS A 136 16.04 29.53 34.34
N GLY A 137 16.03 30.68 33.64
CA GLY A 137 16.80 30.88 32.42
C GLY A 137 16.05 30.93 31.08
N LYS A 138 15.68 32.16 30.71
CA LYS A 138 15.26 32.52 29.35
C LYS A 138 16.37 32.19 28.34
N HIS A 139 16.10 31.30 27.40
CA HIS A 139 16.73 31.35 26.08
C HIS A 139 15.66 31.23 24.99
N ASN A 140 15.66 32.29 24.18
CA ASN A 140 14.77 32.54 23.09
C ASN A 140 15.42 32.01 21.83
N ASP A 141 15.01 30.81 21.36
CA ASP A 141 15.36 30.34 20.04
C ASP A 141 14.09 29.95 19.28
N LYS A 142 13.63 30.93 18.51
CA LYS A 142 12.62 30.75 17.46
C LYS A 142 13.32 30.23 16.24
N HIS A 143 13.17 28.95 15.90
CA HIS A 143 13.31 28.46 14.53
C HIS A 143 12.40 27.26 14.26
N GLY A 144 11.41 27.45 13.47
CA GLY A 144 11.12 26.71 12.25
C GLY A 144 10.54 25.28 12.32
N ASP A 145 9.62 24.91 13.27
CA ASP A 145 9.08 23.51 13.28
C ASP A 145 7.57 23.39 12.90
N LYS A 146 6.98 24.42 12.30
CA LYS A 146 5.53 24.39 11.99
C LYS A 146 5.12 23.47 10.82
N HIS A 147 6.06 23.00 9.99
CA HIS A 147 5.73 22.14 8.84
C HIS A 147 5.83 20.64 9.12
N VAL A 148 6.48 20.22 10.19
CA VAL A 148 6.69 18.80 10.56
C VAL A 148 5.47 18.24 11.32
N GLU A 149 4.79 19.06 12.11
CA GLU A 149 3.64 18.63 12.91
C GLU A 149 2.42 18.19 12.09
N ILE A 150 2.12 18.88 10.98
CA ILE A 150 0.93 18.55 10.17
C ILE A 150 1.08 17.21 9.44
N ALA A 151 2.30 16.85 9.01
CA ALA A 151 2.56 15.61 8.30
C ALA A 151 2.44 14.36 9.21
N ASN A 152 2.70 14.51 10.52
CA ASN A 152 2.62 13.41 11.49
C ASN A 152 1.18 13.01 11.88
N HIS A 153 0.17 13.82 11.50
CA HIS A 153 -1.23 13.58 11.83
C HIS A 153 -2.05 12.95 10.71
N MET A 154 -1.43 12.57 9.59
CA MET A 154 -2.14 11.93 8.47
C MET A 154 -1.90 10.42 8.48
N ASP A 155 -2.97 9.66 8.24
CA ASP A 155 -2.87 8.22 8.00
C ASP A 155 -2.24 7.99 6.63
N GLN A 156 -1.12 7.30 6.60
CA GLN A 156 -0.29 7.11 5.42
C GLN A 156 -0.60 5.85 4.61
N HIS A 157 -1.57 5.03 5.05
CA HIS A 157 -1.98 3.79 4.40
C HIS A 157 -2.94 4.01 3.22
N THR A 158 -2.70 5.09 2.46
CA THR A 158 -3.54 5.60 1.37
C THR A 158 -3.84 4.57 0.28
N TRP A 159 -2.95 3.59 0.09
CA TRP A 159 -3.09 2.52 -0.92
C TRP A 159 -4.22 1.53 -0.62
N LEU A 160 -4.73 1.48 0.62
CA LEU A 160 -5.81 0.57 0.99
C LEU A 160 -7.21 1.02 0.53
N ASP A 161 -7.31 2.22 -0.07
CA ASP A 161 -8.49 2.63 -0.83
C ASP A 161 -8.23 2.44 -2.35
N PRO A 162 -8.95 1.54 -3.04
CA PRO A 162 -8.76 1.37 -4.47
C PRO A 162 -9.09 2.61 -5.33
N LEU A 163 -9.86 3.58 -4.83
CA LEU A 163 -10.06 4.84 -5.54
C LEU A 163 -8.85 5.77 -5.37
N ASN A 164 -8.16 5.74 -4.23
CA ASN A 164 -6.85 6.39 -4.11
C ASN A 164 -5.83 5.73 -5.05
N ALA A 165 -5.80 4.39 -5.11
CA ALA A 165 -4.94 3.66 -6.05
C ALA A 165 -5.23 4.03 -7.52
N ARG A 166 -6.49 4.31 -7.87
CA ARG A 166 -6.88 4.83 -9.19
C ARG A 166 -6.28 6.23 -9.45
N ALA A 167 -6.29 7.12 -8.47
CA ALA A 167 -5.66 8.43 -8.57
C ALA A 167 -4.12 8.31 -8.65
N MET A 168 -3.52 7.42 -7.85
CA MET A 168 -2.08 7.10 -7.91
C MET A 168 -1.68 6.61 -9.32
N THR A 169 -2.53 5.80 -9.97
CA THR A 169 -2.28 5.30 -11.34
C THR A 169 -2.13 6.45 -12.33
N GLU A 170 -2.89 7.53 -12.20
CA GLU A 170 -2.72 8.72 -13.04
C GLU A 170 -1.37 9.41 -12.81
N GLY A 171 -0.94 9.49 -11.56
CA GLY A 171 0.39 9.99 -11.19
C GLY A 171 1.52 9.14 -11.78
N ILE A 172 1.38 7.80 -11.70
CA ILE A 172 2.34 6.86 -12.29
C ILE A 172 2.45 7.07 -13.80
N VAL A 173 1.32 7.13 -14.52
CA VAL A 173 1.31 7.36 -15.98
C VAL A 173 2.00 8.68 -16.33
N ARG A 174 1.64 9.79 -15.67
CA ARG A 174 2.28 11.09 -15.94
C ARG A 174 3.78 11.04 -15.72
N ALA A 175 4.21 10.40 -14.66
CA ALA A 175 5.62 10.31 -14.29
C ALA A 175 6.42 9.46 -15.30
N LEU A 176 5.89 8.28 -15.68
CA LEU A 176 6.54 7.41 -16.68
C LEU A 176 6.60 8.06 -18.06
N VAL A 177 5.52 8.68 -18.52
CA VAL A 177 5.50 9.42 -19.81
C VAL A 177 6.54 10.54 -19.84
N SER A 178 6.84 11.17 -18.69
CA SER A 178 7.82 12.26 -18.65
C SER A 178 9.27 11.78 -18.73
N VAL A 179 9.59 10.56 -18.31
CA VAL A 179 10.94 9.99 -18.35
C VAL A 179 11.14 9.10 -19.58
N ASP A 180 10.05 8.54 -20.12
CA ASP A 180 10.07 7.67 -21.30
C ASP A 180 8.89 7.99 -22.23
N PRO A 181 8.99 9.09 -22.98
CA PRO A 181 7.94 9.51 -23.93
C PRO A 181 7.76 8.54 -25.12
N ALA A 182 8.77 7.73 -25.43
CA ALA A 182 8.69 6.73 -26.51
C ALA A 182 7.61 5.68 -26.24
N ASN A 183 7.42 5.30 -24.98
CA ASN A 183 6.41 4.33 -24.55
C ASN A 183 5.10 4.97 -24.03
N ALA A 184 4.89 6.28 -24.24
CA ALA A 184 3.76 7.04 -23.70
C ALA A 184 2.40 6.43 -24.01
N SER A 185 2.19 5.93 -25.24
CA SER A 185 0.94 5.29 -25.66
C SER A 185 0.65 4.05 -24.84
N ARG A 186 1.65 3.20 -24.61
CA ARG A 186 1.54 1.98 -23.83
C ARG A 186 1.17 2.29 -22.37
N TYR A 187 1.89 3.22 -21.73
CA TYR A 187 1.59 3.64 -20.37
C TYR A 187 0.18 4.19 -20.21
N LYS A 188 -0.30 5.01 -21.14
CA LYS A 188 -1.66 5.57 -21.13
C LYS A 188 -2.72 4.48 -21.26
N THR A 189 -2.54 3.53 -22.17
CA THR A 189 -3.45 2.39 -22.35
C THR A 189 -3.50 1.52 -21.11
N ASN A 190 -2.35 1.05 -20.63
CA ASN A 190 -2.27 0.22 -19.43
C ASN A 190 -2.87 0.93 -18.21
N GLY A 191 -2.59 2.22 -18.04
CA GLY A 191 -3.14 3.02 -16.97
C GLY A 191 -4.66 3.19 -17.04
N ALA A 192 -5.22 3.33 -18.24
CA ALA A 192 -6.67 3.39 -18.44
C ALA A 192 -7.34 2.05 -18.06
N ASP A 193 -6.77 0.93 -18.49
CA ASP A 193 -7.26 -0.41 -18.17
C ASP A 193 -7.17 -0.71 -16.66
N LEU A 194 -6.07 -0.34 -16.03
CA LEU A 194 -5.91 -0.49 -14.59
C LEU A 194 -6.96 0.32 -13.82
N ARG A 195 -7.20 1.59 -14.19
CA ARG A 195 -8.22 2.42 -13.53
C ARG A 195 -9.63 1.85 -13.68
N LYS A 196 -9.96 1.28 -14.85
CA LYS A 196 -11.22 0.57 -15.08
C LYS A 196 -11.33 -0.66 -14.16
N SER A 197 -10.26 -1.44 -14.06
CA SER A 197 -10.19 -2.63 -13.20
C SER A 197 -10.34 -2.28 -11.72
N LEU A 198 -9.70 -1.20 -11.25
CA LEU A 198 -9.82 -0.71 -9.88
C LEU A 198 -11.25 -0.26 -9.55
N THR A 199 -11.94 0.39 -10.51
CA THR A 199 -13.34 0.76 -10.33
C THR A 199 -14.26 -0.48 -10.22
N ALA A 200 -14.01 -1.52 -11.02
CA ALA A 200 -14.72 -2.79 -10.93
C ALA A 200 -14.41 -3.53 -9.61
N LEU A 201 -13.15 -3.46 -9.16
CA LEU A 201 -12.72 -4.01 -7.86
C LEU A 201 -13.53 -3.41 -6.71
N VAL A 202 -13.70 -2.08 -6.67
CA VAL A 202 -14.51 -1.42 -5.63
C VAL A 202 -15.91 -2.01 -5.55
N LYS A 203 -16.60 -2.13 -6.69
CA LYS A 203 -17.96 -2.69 -6.73
C LYS A 203 -18.02 -4.12 -6.20
N ARG A 204 -17.07 -4.96 -6.59
CA ARG A 204 -16.99 -6.36 -6.15
C ARG A 204 -16.76 -6.47 -4.66
N ILE A 205 -15.76 -5.73 -4.13
CA ILE A 205 -15.44 -5.74 -2.70
C ILE A 205 -16.59 -5.18 -1.87
N ASP A 206 -17.24 -4.10 -2.31
CA ASP A 206 -18.39 -3.51 -1.61
C ASP A 206 -19.55 -4.51 -1.45
N GLY A 207 -19.82 -5.28 -2.50
CA GLY A 207 -20.81 -6.38 -2.44
C GLY A 207 -20.39 -7.48 -1.47
N GLU A 208 -19.12 -7.92 -1.51
CA GLU A 208 -18.60 -9.00 -0.66
C GLU A 208 -18.67 -8.65 0.83
N VAL A 209 -18.18 -7.47 1.23
CA VAL A 209 -18.15 -7.07 2.64
C VAL A 209 -19.49 -6.58 3.17
N SER A 210 -20.48 -6.37 2.32
CA SER A 210 -21.80 -5.87 2.72
C SER A 210 -22.47 -6.73 3.80
N VAL A 211 -22.25 -8.03 3.76
CA VAL A 211 -22.85 -9.04 4.67
C VAL A 211 -22.28 -8.99 6.09
N VAL A 212 -21.18 -8.30 6.31
CA VAL A 212 -20.52 -8.16 7.62
C VAL A 212 -20.54 -6.72 8.16
N ARG A 213 -21.21 -5.79 7.48
CA ARG A 213 -21.36 -4.41 7.98
C ARG A 213 -22.04 -4.40 9.34
N GLY A 214 -21.54 -3.52 10.22
CA GLY A 214 -22.04 -3.41 11.60
C GLY A 214 -21.49 -4.46 12.57
N LYS A 215 -20.69 -5.44 12.11
CA LYS A 215 -19.99 -6.37 13.01
C LYS A 215 -18.80 -5.66 13.65
N SER A 216 -18.63 -5.85 14.96
CA SER A 216 -17.51 -5.27 15.72
C SER A 216 -16.27 -6.15 15.60
N PHE A 217 -15.11 -5.53 15.31
CA PHE A 217 -13.82 -6.21 15.26
C PHE A 217 -12.67 -5.28 15.69
N ILE A 218 -11.56 -5.86 16.03
CA ILE A 218 -10.32 -5.18 16.41
C ILE A 218 -9.25 -5.53 15.37
N VAL A 219 -8.48 -4.55 14.91
CA VAL A 219 -7.32 -4.74 14.04
C VAL A 219 -6.03 -4.74 14.83
N PHE A 220 -4.93 -5.26 14.25
CA PHE A 220 -3.65 -5.31 14.97
C PHE A 220 -3.02 -3.93 15.13
N HIS A 221 -2.85 -3.18 14.03
CA HIS A 221 -2.49 -1.77 14.07
C HIS A 221 -3.44 -0.94 13.20
N ASP A 222 -3.43 0.38 13.34
CA ASP A 222 -4.36 1.28 12.66
C ASP A 222 -3.92 1.57 11.21
N ALA A 223 -3.96 0.55 10.35
CA ALA A 223 -3.63 0.67 8.93
C ALA A 223 -4.87 0.76 8.02
N TYR A 224 -6.01 0.30 8.48
CA TYR A 224 -7.13 -0.09 7.60
C TYR A 224 -8.16 1.02 7.40
N GLN A 225 -7.96 2.23 7.96
CA GLN A 225 -8.93 3.33 7.96
C GLN A 225 -9.45 3.66 6.56
N TYR A 226 -8.59 3.65 5.53
CA TYR A 226 -8.96 3.90 4.14
C TYR A 226 -9.89 2.81 3.59
N PHE A 227 -9.58 1.55 3.83
CA PHE A 227 -10.42 0.41 3.46
C PHE A 227 -11.75 0.43 4.21
N GLU A 228 -11.70 0.63 5.52
CA GLU A 228 -12.87 0.72 6.40
C GLU A 228 -13.84 1.82 5.94
N LYS A 229 -13.32 3.01 5.64
CA LYS A 229 -14.13 4.14 5.17
C LYS A 229 -14.71 3.89 3.78
N ARG A 230 -13.90 3.31 2.86
CA ARG A 230 -14.36 2.99 1.50
C ARG A 230 -15.52 2.02 1.51
N PHE A 231 -15.46 1.00 2.32
CA PHE A 231 -16.42 -0.10 2.32
C PHE A 231 -17.42 -0.06 3.49
N LYS A 232 -17.39 0.99 4.31
CA LYS A 232 -18.31 1.23 5.44
C LYS A 232 -18.31 0.08 6.46
N ILE A 233 -17.11 -0.40 6.82
CA ILE A 233 -16.87 -1.46 7.81
C ILE A 233 -15.86 -0.99 8.86
N PRO A 234 -16.19 -0.02 9.72
CA PRO A 234 -15.25 0.56 10.67
C PRO A 234 -14.83 -0.46 11.73
N ALA A 235 -13.52 -0.59 11.95
CA ALA A 235 -12.99 -1.31 13.09
C ALA A 235 -13.35 -0.60 14.41
N SER A 236 -13.42 -1.36 15.49
CA SER A 236 -13.74 -0.84 16.80
C SER A 236 -12.51 -0.37 17.59
N GLY A 237 -11.31 -0.61 17.10
CA GLY A 237 -10.03 -0.21 17.68
C GLY A 237 -8.87 -1.02 17.14
N SER A 238 -7.65 -0.67 17.58
CA SER A 238 -6.41 -1.37 17.24
C SER A 238 -5.69 -1.88 18.50
N VAL A 239 -4.94 -2.98 18.36
CA VAL A 239 -4.13 -3.55 19.47
C VAL A 239 -2.93 -2.66 19.76
N LEU A 240 -2.17 -2.31 18.71
CA LEU A 240 -1.03 -1.40 18.84
C LEU A 240 -1.49 0.05 18.77
N ALA A 241 -0.91 0.89 19.60
CA ALA A 241 -1.03 2.34 19.48
C ALA A 241 -0.23 2.85 18.28
N HIS A 242 0.97 2.31 18.06
CA HIS A 242 1.82 2.61 16.91
C HIS A 242 2.40 1.29 16.37
N SER A 243 2.53 1.19 15.05
CA SER A 243 3.06 -0.01 14.36
C SER A 243 4.48 -0.42 14.77
N GLY A 244 5.10 0.33 15.62
CA GLY A 244 6.48 0.16 16.05
C GLY A 244 6.68 -0.12 17.54
N GLN A 245 5.68 -0.02 18.40
CA GLN A 245 5.84 -0.16 19.85
C GLN A 245 5.00 -1.32 20.39
N ALA A 246 5.56 -2.06 21.37
CA ALA A 246 4.78 -3.05 22.10
C ALA A 246 3.69 -2.34 22.92
N PRO A 247 2.46 -2.89 22.97
CA PRO A 247 1.38 -2.28 23.72
C PRO A 247 1.65 -2.38 25.22
N SER A 248 1.30 -1.33 26.00
CA SER A 248 1.37 -1.37 27.46
C SER A 248 0.32 -2.33 28.03
N ALA A 249 0.54 -2.80 29.28
CA ALA A 249 -0.44 -3.63 29.99
C ALA A 249 -1.80 -2.91 30.13
N LYS A 250 -1.79 -1.60 30.37
CA LYS A 250 -3.00 -0.75 30.41
C LYS A 250 -3.75 -0.81 29.07
N ARG A 251 -3.02 -0.73 27.94
CA ARG A 251 -3.59 -0.83 26.60
C ARG A 251 -4.26 -2.18 26.36
N LEU A 252 -3.55 -3.27 26.66
CA LEU A 252 -4.09 -4.62 26.52
C LEU A 252 -5.36 -4.83 27.33
N TYR A 253 -5.41 -4.33 28.56
CA TYR A 253 -6.60 -4.35 29.40
C TYR A 253 -7.76 -3.58 28.76
N GLN A 254 -7.53 -2.38 28.25
CA GLN A 254 -8.56 -1.56 27.57
C GLN A 254 -9.10 -2.27 26.32
N ILE A 255 -8.23 -2.85 25.49
CA ILE A 255 -8.63 -3.59 24.29
C ILE A 255 -9.46 -4.82 24.68
N ARG A 256 -9.00 -5.60 25.68
CA ARG A 256 -9.75 -6.77 26.16
C ARG A 256 -11.14 -6.39 26.70
N LYS A 257 -11.24 -5.33 27.49
CA LYS A 257 -12.52 -4.78 27.96
C LYS A 257 -13.42 -4.38 26.77
N LYS A 258 -12.84 -3.80 25.71
CA LYS A 258 -13.59 -3.44 24.53
C LYS A 258 -14.07 -4.66 23.75
N ILE A 259 -13.28 -5.71 23.60
CA ILE A 259 -13.68 -6.98 22.99
C ILE A 259 -14.94 -7.52 23.68
N LEU A 260 -14.91 -7.56 25.01
CA LEU A 260 -16.03 -8.06 25.82
C LEU A 260 -17.28 -7.17 25.71
N ASN A 261 -17.13 -5.84 25.89
CA ASN A 261 -18.24 -4.89 25.95
C ASN A 261 -18.91 -4.65 24.59
N LYS A 262 -18.19 -4.79 23.50
CA LYS A 262 -18.70 -4.56 22.14
C LYS A 262 -19.07 -5.86 21.42
N ASN A 263 -19.02 -7.00 22.12
CA ASN A 263 -19.21 -8.31 21.48
C ASN A 263 -18.38 -8.43 20.19
N SER A 264 -17.09 -8.00 20.26
CA SER A 264 -16.22 -8.07 19.09
C SER A 264 -16.07 -9.52 18.65
N VAL A 265 -16.46 -9.79 17.42
CA VAL A 265 -16.50 -11.15 16.87
C VAL A 265 -15.11 -11.64 16.53
N CYS A 266 -14.22 -10.71 16.06
CA CYS A 266 -12.87 -11.02 15.62
C CYS A 266 -11.84 -10.03 16.14
N VAL A 267 -10.65 -10.56 16.40
CA VAL A 267 -9.40 -9.81 16.54
C VAL A 267 -8.49 -10.22 15.39
N PHE A 268 -8.13 -9.26 14.54
CA PHE A 268 -7.27 -9.53 13.40
C PHE A 268 -5.81 -9.36 13.78
N ARG A 269 -5.01 -10.36 13.46
CA ARG A 269 -3.54 -10.30 13.49
C ARG A 269 -2.98 -10.00 12.11
N GLU A 270 -1.70 -9.68 12.05
CA GLU A 270 -0.96 -9.48 10.80
C GLU A 270 0.25 -10.41 10.74
N PRO A 271 0.60 -10.93 9.54
CA PRO A 271 1.69 -11.90 9.40
C PRO A 271 3.08 -11.36 9.82
N GLN A 272 3.24 -10.04 9.88
CA GLN A 272 4.49 -9.36 10.26
C GLN A 272 4.74 -9.34 11.77
N PHE A 273 3.75 -9.72 12.59
CA PHE A 273 3.81 -9.64 14.04
C PHE A 273 3.58 -10.99 14.72
N ASP A 274 4.04 -11.12 15.98
CA ASP A 274 3.84 -12.35 16.77
C ASP A 274 2.35 -12.59 17.05
N ALA A 275 1.89 -13.80 16.74
CA ALA A 275 0.51 -14.24 16.95
C ALA A 275 0.09 -14.28 18.43
N LYS A 276 1.05 -14.53 19.35
CA LYS A 276 0.80 -14.71 20.79
C LYS A 276 0.04 -13.56 21.42
N LEU A 277 0.28 -12.34 20.94
CA LEU A 277 -0.42 -11.17 21.46
C LEU A 277 -1.92 -11.20 21.15
N ALA A 278 -2.29 -11.51 19.90
CA ALA A 278 -3.70 -11.66 19.52
C ALA A 278 -4.36 -12.84 20.27
N GLU A 279 -3.65 -13.95 20.42
CA GLU A 279 -4.11 -15.14 21.14
C GLU A 279 -4.42 -14.81 22.61
N SER A 280 -3.54 -14.06 23.28
CA SER A 280 -3.75 -13.65 24.66
C SER A 280 -4.98 -12.74 24.85
N LEU A 281 -5.26 -11.90 23.86
CA LEU A 281 -6.41 -10.98 23.91
C LEU A 281 -7.74 -11.70 23.75
N VAL A 282 -7.82 -12.74 22.92
CA VAL A 282 -9.09 -13.46 22.66
C VAL A 282 -9.37 -14.56 23.68
N ASN A 283 -8.38 -15.02 24.41
CA ASN A 283 -8.54 -16.11 25.38
C ASN A 283 -9.65 -15.79 26.39
N GLY A 284 -10.68 -16.65 26.45
CA GLY A 284 -11.85 -16.50 27.33
C GLY A 284 -12.82 -15.36 26.96
N THR A 285 -12.74 -14.80 25.73
CA THR A 285 -13.65 -13.72 25.29
C THR A 285 -14.73 -14.18 24.29
N GLY A 286 -14.60 -15.35 23.70
CA GLY A 286 -15.46 -15.82 22.61
C GLY A 286 -15.15 -15.19 21.23
N ALA A 287 -14.24 -14.22 21.16
CA ALA A 287 -13.79 -13.65 19.88
C ALA A 287 -12.86 -14.63 19.14
N ARG A 288 -12.86 -14.57 17.81
CA ARG A 288 -11.99 -15.38 16.94
C ARG A 288 -10.79 -14.57 16.50
N ILE A 289 -9.75 -15.28 16.04
CA ILE A 289 -8.60 -14.67 15.40
C ILE A 289 -8.76 -14.77 13.89
N GLY A 290 -8.73 -13.63 13.21
CA GLY A 290 -8.56 -13.54 11.77
C GLY A 290 -7.12 -13.11 11.42
N THR A 291 -6.78 -13.14 10.13
CA THR A 291 -5.51 -12.64 9.64
C THR A 291 -5.78 -11.67 8.49
N VAL A 292 -5.24 -10.45 8.59
CA VAL A 292 -5.27 -9.45 7.52
C VAL A 292 -3.84 -8.99 7.23
N ASP A 293 -3.58 -8.63 5.99
CA ASP A 293 -2.25 -8.26 5.53
C ASP A 293 -2.32 -6.97 4.70
N PRO A 294 -1.85 -5.82 5.22
CA PRO A 294 -2.00 -4.54 4.54
C PRO A 294 -0.96 -4.32 3.42
N ILE A 295 0.07 -5.15 3.33
CA ILE A 295 1.18 -5.00 2.37
C ILE A 295 1.36 -6.19 1.42
N GLY A 296 0.70 -7.33 1.65
CA GLY A 296 0.74 -8.48 0.75
C GLY A 296 1.96 -9.38 0.90
N ILE A 297 2.33 -9.75 2.12
CA ILE A 297 3.55 -10.54 2.43
C ILE A 297 3.62 -11.87 1.65
N SER A 298 2.48 -12.51 1.42
CA SER A 298 2.37 -13.79 0.71
C SER A 298 2.27 -13.65 -0.81
N LEU A 299 2.02 -12.44 -1.32
CA LEU A 299 1.79 -12.20 -2.73
C LEU A 299 3.12 -12.10 -3.50
N LYS A 300 3.14 -12.59 -4.73
CA LYS A 300 4.27 -12.38 -5.64
C LYS A 300 4.21 -10.94 -6.20
N PRO A 301 5.36 -10.22 -6.28
CA PRO A 301 5.42 -8.95 -6.97
C PRO A 301 4.97 -9.07 -8.44
N GLY A 302 4.34 -8.03 -8.96
CA GLY A 302 3.93 -7.96 -10.35
C GLY A 302 2.52 -7.39 -10.55
N PRO A 303 2.06 -7.30 -11.81
CA PRO A 303 0.70 -6.88 -12.14
C PRO A 303 -0.34 -7.76 -11.45
N GLY A 304 -1.41 -7.16 -10.95
CA GLY A 304 -2.50 -7.89 -10.29
C GLY A 304 -2.31 -8.16 -8.80
N ALA A 305 -1.11 -8.08 -8.22
CA ALA A 305 -0.91 -8.29 -6.80
C ALA A 305 -1.71 -7.30 -5.93
N TYR A 306 -1.91 -6.06 -6.40
CA TYR A 306 -2.76 -5.08 -5.72
C TYR A 306 -4.21 -5.55 -5.61
N ALA A 307 -4.80 -6.03 -6.70
CA ALA A 307 -6.18 -6.52 -6.70
C ALA A 307 -6.35 -7.73 -5.78
N LEU A 308 -5.37 -8.64 -5.75
CA LEU A 308 -5.35 -9.78 -4.83
C LEU A 308 -5.21 -9.33 -3.37
N LEU A 309 -4.38 -8.34 -3.07
CA LEU A 309 -4.24 -7.77 -1.73
C LEU A 309 -5.59 -7.28 -1.19
N ILE A 310 -6.28 -6.44 -1.95
CA ILE A 310 -7.58 -5.89 -1.55
C ILE A 310 -8.65 -6.99 -1.45
N GLN A 311 -8.63 -7.97 -2.37
CA GLN A 311 -9.53 -9.13 -2.32
C GLN A 311 -9.28 -9.97 -1.07
N ASN A 312 -8.03 -10.29 -0.76
CA ASN A 312 -7.67 -11.06 0.42
C ASN A 312 -8.06 -10.37 1.73
N LEU A 313 -7.93 -9.03 1.80
CA LEU A 313 -8.43 -8.26 2.95
C LEU A 313 -9.94 -8.45 3.13
N ALA A 314 -10.71 -8.29 2.05
CA ALA A 314 -12.16 -8.45 2.09
C ALA A 314 -12.56 -9.86 2.51
N SER A 315 -12.00 -10.88 1.85
CA SER A 315 -12.31 -12.28 2.14
C SER A 315 -11.95 -12.65 3.57
N SER A 316 -10.77 -12.25 4.07
CA SER A 316 -10.36 -12.50 5.46
C SER A 316 -11.30 -11.85 6.48
N LEU A 317 -11.76 -10.63 6.20
CA LEU A 317 -12.75 -9.95 7.04
C LEU A 317 -14.07 -10.71 7.04
N VAL A 318 -14.59 -11.07 5.86
CA VAL A 318 -15.87 -11.79 5.72
C VAL A 318 -15.79 -13.15 6.40
N ASP A 319 -14.74 -13.92 6.17
CA ASP A 319 -14.57 -15.27 6.74
C ASP A 319 -14.58 -15.25 8.27
N CYS A 320 -13.87 -14.28 8.88
CA CYS A 320 -13.87 -14.17 10.33
C CYS A 320 -15.20 -13.60 10.87
N LEU A 321 -15.77 -12.58 10.25
CA LEU A 321 -16.92 -11.85 10.77
C LEU A 321 -18.25 -12.53 10.47
N LYS A 322 -18.36 -13.34 9.39
CA LYS A 322 -19.61 -13.98 8.96
C LYS A 322 -19.97 -15.22 9.78
N SER A 323 -18.98 -15.93 10.33
CA SER A 323 -19.21 -17.21 10.99
C SER A 323 -20.05 -17.04 12.27
N ARG A 324 -21.31 -17.46 12.15
CA ARG A 324 -22.39 -17.71 13.11
C ARG A 324 -22.96 -16.54 13.89
#